data_232b49d205a3c2a6e735d46f766523b9
#
_entry.id   232b49d205a3c2a6e735d46f766523b9
#
_cell.length_a   1.000
_cell.length_b   1.000
_cell.length_c   1.000
_cell.angle_alpha   90.00
_cell.angle_beta   90.00
_cell.angle_gamma   90.00
#
_symmetry.space_group_name_H-M   'P 1'
#
loop_
_entity.id
_entity.type
_entity.pdbx_description
1 polymer ?
#
loop_
_entity_poly.entity_id
_entity_poly.type
_entity_poly.pdbx_seq_one_letter_code
_entity_poly.pdbx_strand_id
1 'polypeptide(L)' 'MNLRHLEYLLAVADTGSFSRAAERCHITQSALSRSIQTLEDDLGARL' A
#
# COMPACT_ATOMS: atom_id res chain seq x y z
N MET A 1 11.76 -4.62 -1.31
CA MET A 1 10.32 -4.89 -1.05
C MET A 1 10.20 -5.81 0.15
N ASN A 2 9.27 -5.56 1.03
CA ASN A 2 9.04 -6.49 2.13
C ASN A 2 7.58 -6.94 2.13
N LEU A 3 7.28 -7.97 2.93
CA LEU A 3 5.95 -8.56 2.98
C LEU A 3 4.87 -7.56 3.40
N ARG A 4 5.22 -6.62 4.25
CA ARG A 4 4.27 -5.63 4.72
C ARG A 4 3.80 -4.72 3.59
N HIS A 5 4.73 -4.29 2.74
CA HIS A 5 4.38 -3.48 1.57
C HIS A 5 3.48 -4.25 0.61
N LEU A 6 3.75 -5.53 0.45
CA LEU A 6 2.92 -6.38 -0.39
C LEU A 6 1.51 -6.52 0.18
N GLU A 7 1.40 -6.67 1.49
CA GLU A 7 0.10 -6.73 2.15
C GLU A 7 -0.70 -5.45 1.92
N TYR A 8 -0.03 -4.29 1.98
CA TYR A 8 -0.67 -3.01 1.75
C TYR A 8 -1.19 -2.91 0.32
N LEU A 9 -0.37 -3.34 -0.64
CA LEU A 9 -0.77 -3.32 -2.03
C LEU A 9 -1.99 -4.21 -2.27
N LEU A 10 -1.98 -5.41 -1.70
CA LEU A 10 -3.10 -6.33 -1.80
C LEU A 10 -4.37 -5.77 -1.17
N ALA A 11 -4.23 -5.08 -0.05
CA ALA A 11 -5.37 -4.46 0.62
C ALA A 11 -5.99 -3.36 -0.25
N VAL A 12 -5.16 -2.56 -0.92
CA VAL A 12 -5.64 -1.53 -1.83
C VAL A 12 -6.37 -2.17 -3.01
N ALA A 13 -5.77 -3.21 -3.59
CA ALA A 13 -6.36 -3.91 -4.73
C ALA A 13 -7.69 -4.56 -4.36
N ASP A 14 -7.77 -5.14 -3.16
CA ASP A 14 -8.95 -5.84 -2.71
C ASP A 14 -10.09 -4.90 -2.32
N THR A 15 -9.78 -3.80 -1.65
CA THR A 15 -10.79 -2.86 -1.18
C THR A 15 -11.17 -1.82 -2.23
N GLY A 16 -10.27 -1.55 -3.16
CA GLY A 16 -10.45 -0.48 -4.14
C GLY A 16 -10.39 0.91 -3.54
N SER A 17 -9.86 1.04 -2.34
CA SER A 17 -9.83 2.32 -1.61
C SER A 17 -8.64 2.38 -0.67
N PHE A 18 -7.89 3.47 -0.75
CA PHE A 18 -6.76 3.69 0.16
C PHE A 18 -7.24 3.85 1.60
N SER A 19 -8.36 4.54 1.80
CA SER A 19 -8.92 4.72 3.14
C SER A 19 -9.26 3.39 3.79
N ARG A 20 -9.95 2.53 3.05
CA ARG A 20 -10.36 1.23 3.57
C ARG A 20 -9.17 0.31 3.77
N ALA A 21 -8.22 0.35 2.85
CA ALA A 21 -7.01 -0.44 2.95
C ALA A 21 -6.22 -0.05 4.20
N ALA A 22 -6.11 1.25 4.47
CA ALA A 22 -5.41 1.74 5.65
C ALA A 22 -6.09 1.26 6.92
N GLU A 23 -7.42 1.29 6.96
CA GLU A 23 -8.17 0.77 8.12
C GLU A 23 -7.91 -0.72 8.31
N ARG A 24 -7.94 -1.48 7.23
CA ARG A 24 -7.67 -2.92 7.29
C ARG A 24 -6.29 -3.22 7.83
N CYS A 25 -5.32 -2.41 7.44
CA CYS A 25 -3.92 -2.61 7.84
C CYS A 25 -3.57 -1.92 9.16
N HIS A 26 -4.54 -1.22 9.78
CA HIS A 26 -4.34 -0.52 11.05
C HIS A 26 -3.25 0.55 10.97
N ILE A 27 -3.23 1.29 9.87
CA ILE A 27 -2.30 2.39 9.64
C ILE A 27 -3.06 3.60 9.11
N THR A 28 -2.39 4.75 9.09
CA THR A 28 -2.99 5.94 8.49
C THR A 28 -2.96 5.84 6.98
N GLN A 29 -3.85 6.58 6.33
CA GLN A 29 -3.86 6.63 4.87
C GLN A 29 -2.55 7.21 4.33
N SER A 30 -1.99 8.21 5.03
CA SER A 30 -0.70 8.80 4.63
C SER A 30 0.42 7.77 4.67
N ALA A 31 0.45 6.93 5.71
CA ALA A 31 1.46 5.89 5.83
C ALA A 31 1.30 4.86 4.72
N LEU A 32 0.06 4.49 4.41
CA LEU A 32 -0.22 3.54 3.34
C LEU A 32 0.25 4.08 1.99
N SER A 33 -0.10 5.32 1.68
CA SER A 33 0.30 5.96 0.43
C SER A 33 1.82 5.98 0.28
N ARG A 34 2.51 6.31 1.36
CA ARG A 34 3.97 6.35 1.38
C ARG A 34 4.57 4.96 1.13
N SER A 35 3.96 3.93 1.75
CA SER A 35 4.43 2.55 1.55
C SER A 35 4.26 2.10 0.11
N ILE A 36 3.14 2.45 -0.52
CA ILE A 36 2.89 2.11 -1.92
C ILE A 36 3.87 2.85 -2.82
N GLN A 37 4.17 4.11 -2.51
CA GLN A 37 5.15 4.88 -3.26
C GLN A 37 6.52 4.22 -3.20
N THR A 38 6.93 3.77 -2.02
CA THR A 38 8.20 3.07 -1.83
C THR A 38 8.23 1.79 -2.66
N LEU A 39 7.13 1.06 -2.68
CA LEU A 39 7.03 -0.17 -3.44
C LEU A 39 7.20 0.09 -4.94
N GLU A 40 6.56 1.13 -5.46
CA GLU A 40 6.70 1.51 -6.85
C GLU A 40 8.14 1.88 -7.18
N ASP A 41 8.79 2.62 -6.28
CA ASP A 41 10.19 3.01 -6.47
C ASP A 41 11.11 1.78 -6.49
N ASP A 42 10.86 0.82 -5.59
CA ASP A 42 11.66 -0.40 -5.52
C ASP A 42 11.54 -1.24 -6.78
N LEU A 43 10.35 -1.29 -7.35
CA LEU A 43 10.12 -2.04 -8.59
C LEU A 43 10.62 -1.32 -9.83
N GLY A 44 10.89 -0.03 -9.69
CA GLY A 44 11.32 0.78 -10.82
C GLY A 44 10.24 0.96 -11.87
N ALA A 45 8.99 0.75 -11.48
CA ALA A 45 7.85 0.86 -12.38
C ALA A 45 6.73 1.64 -11.70
N ARG A 46 5.95 2.32 -12.50
CA ARG A 46 4.78 3.02 -11.99
C ARG A 46 3.55 2.18 -12.24
N LEU A 47 2.78 2.03 -11.20
CA LEU A 47 1.55 1.24 -11.28
C LEU A 47 0.34 2.13 -11.54
#